data_9ee46680d35589ead0396361539da22c
#
_entry.id   9ee46680d35589ead0396361539da22c
#
_cell.length_a   1.000
_cell.length_b   1.000
_cell.length_c   1.000
_cell.angle_alpha   90.00
_cell.angle_beta   90.00
_cell.angle_gamma   90.00
#
_symmetry.space_group_name_H-M   'P 1'
#
loop_
_entity.id
_entity.type
_entity.pdbx_description
1 polymer ?
#
loop_
_entity_poly.entity_id
_entity_poly.type
_entity_poly.pdbx_seq_one_letter_code
_entity_poly.pdbx_strand_id
1 'polypeptide(L)'
;LFKLRKEKGLSQEALAEQLNTTRQAISKWENNQGYPETEKLLMLSNIFGVSVDSLLKENTEHTTSTDKGYYVSRECAEGFLSFHKKTLQRTATPIAIIGLAGVPYFLFESNQILSITFACMVLVIGLVFILSMAMMGNPYRKLKSERLLFDPTYYSELSSAREAQKKKSLVFIIIAICMILVAGISGMFAMPTFPISEIQCILVACSVYLFVYVIGISDNYDILVNSEERMETIYWRIVKKIKNKMD
;
A
#
# COMPACT_ATOMS: atom_id res chain seq x y z
N LEU A 1 -7.08 -30.86 -4.70
CA LEU A 1 -7.27 -32.31 -4.75
C LEU A 1 -8.54 -32.72 -4.00
N PHE A 2 -8.72 -32.31 -2.73
CA PHE A 2 -9.90 -32.63 -1.87
C PHE A 2 -11.23 -32.34 -2.57
N LYS A 3 -11.36 -31.19 -3.21
CA LYS A 3 -12.59 -30.75 -3.91
C LYS A 3 -12.94 -31.66 -5.07
N LEU A 4 -11.98 -31.94 -5.95
CA LEU A 4 -12.17 -32.82 -7.11
C LEU A 4 -12.59 -34.23 -6.70
N ARG A 5 -11.99 -34.76 -5.63
CA ARG A 5 -12.36 -36.06 -5.05
C ARG A 5 -13.81 -36.04 -4.54
N LYS A 6 -14.21 -34.99 -3.82
CA LYS A 6 -15.58 -34.85 -3.29
C LYS A 6 -16.62 -34.70 -4.42
N GLU A 7 -16.32 -33.95 -5.46
CA GLU A 7 -17.18 -33.81 -6.64
C GLU A 7 -17.40 -35.13 -7.38
N LYS A 8 -16.38 -36.01 -7.37
CA LYS A 8 -16.50 -37.39 -7.89
C LYS A 8 -17.10 -38.37 -6.90
N GLY A 9 -17.47 -37.96 -5.67
CA GLY A 9 -18.02 -38.83 -4.64
C GLY A 9 -17.07 -39.88 -4.08
N LEU A 10 -15.76 -39.73 -4.30
CA LEU A 10 -14.78 -40.72 -3.88
C LEU A 10 -14.36 -40.54 -2.40
N SER A 11 -14.16 -41.65 -1.67
CA SER A 11 -13.48 -41.64 -0.38
C SER A 11 -11.96 -41.49 -0.57
N GLN A 12 -11.21 -41.15 0.48
CA GLN A 12 -9.76 -41.14 0.43
C GLN A 12 -9.17 -42.54 0.16
N GLU A 13 -9.83 -43.58 0.70
CA GLU A 13 -9.47 -44.97 0.43
C GLU A 13 -9.68 -45.32 -1.05
N ALA A 14 -10.84 -45.03 -1.61
CA ALA A 14 -11.18 -45.35 -3.00
C ALA A 14 -10.23 -44.62 -3.99
N LEU A 15 -9.86 -43.37 -3.70
CA LEU A 15 -8.88 -42.66 -4.51
C LEU A 15 -7.48 -43.25 -4.37
N ALA A 16 -7.10 -43.67 -3.16
CA ALA A 16 -5.81 -44.30 -2.91
C ALA A 16 -5.67 -45.61 -3.67
N GLU A 17 -6.72 -46.43 -3.69
CA GLU A 17 -6.78 -47.68 -4.45
C GLU A 17 -6.60 -47.44 -5.95
N GLN A 18 -7.34 -46.48 -6.52
CA GLN A 18 -7.23 -46.11 -7.94
C GLN A 18 -5.85 -45.59 -8.34
N LEU A 19 -5.15 -44.96 -7.42
CA LEU A 19 -3.81 -44.43 -7.64
C LEU A 19 -2.69 -45.40 -7.24
N ASN A 20 -3.05 -46.60 -6.77
CA ASN A 20 -2.09 -47.58 -6.22
C ASN A 20 -1.14 -46.91 -5.20
N THR A 21 -1.74 -46.28 -4.18
CA THR A 21 -1.04 -45.55 -3.12
C THR A 21 -1.74 -45.73 -1.78
N THR A 22 -1.27 -45.10 -0.71
CA THR A 22 -1.87 -45.22 0.62
C THR A 22 -2.85 -44.08 0.90
N ARG A 23 -3.90 -44.37 1.72
CA ARG A 23 -4.81 -43.32 2.21
C ARG A 23 -4.05 -42.18 2.87
N GLN A 24 -2.96 -42.49 3.59
CA GLN A 24 -2.14 -41.49 4.28
C GLN A 24 -1.45 -40.55 3.28
N ALA A 25 -1.03 -41.04 2.12
CA ALA A 25 -0.47 -40.22 1.04
C ALA A 25 -1.52 -39.25 0.51
N ILE A 26 -2.74 -39.73 0.22
CA ILE A 26 -3.85 -38.87 -0.21
C ILE A 26 -4.15 -37.79 0.82
N SER A 27 -4.24 -38.17 2.11
CA SER A 27 -4.47 -37.23 3.20
C SER A 27 -3.38 -36.14 3.28
N LYS A 28 -2.10 -36.51 3.13
CA LYS A 28 -0.98 -35.56 3.10
C LYS A 28 -1.09 -34.59 1.92
N TRP A 29 -1.40 -35.11 0.73
CA TRP A 29 -1.56 -34.27 -0.46
C TRP A 29 -2.74 -33.31 -0.37
N GLU A 30 -3.86 -33.76 0.23
CA GLU A 30 -5.05 -32.90 0.46
C GLU A 30 -4.80 -31.82 1.52
N ASN A 31 -3.89 -32.06 2.46
CA ASN A 31 -3.52 -31.12 3.52
C ASN A 31 -2.24 -30.30 3.18
N ASN A 32 -1.78 -30.32 1.94
CA ASN A 32 -0.57 -29.64 1.48
C ASN A 32 0.72 -30.03 2.25
N GLN A 33 0.74 -31.24 2.83
CA GLN A 33 1.88 -31.78 3.56
C GLN A 33 2.81 -32.65 2.69
N GLY A 34 2.62 -32.60 1.37
CA GLY A 34 3.40 -33.32 0.38
C GLY A 34 2.77 -33.19 -1.00
N TYR A 35 3.50 -33.63 -2.02
CA TYR A 35 3.06 -33.60 -3.41
C TYR A 35 3.07 -35.01 -3.99
N PRO A 36 2.12 -35.35 -4.90
CA PRO A 36 2.15 -36.59 -5.65
C PRO A 36 3.34 -36.58 -6.64
N GLU A 37 3.93 -37.74 -6.86
CA GLU A 37 4.92 -37.94 -7.91
C GLU A 37 4.31 -37.71 -9.29
N THR A 38 5.15 -37.40 -10.28
CA THR A 38 4.73 -37.06 -11.65
C THR A 38 3.80 -38.11 -12.26
N GLU A 39 4.06 -39.40 -12.02
CA GLU A 39 3.19 -40.48 -12.49
C GLU A 39 1.79 -40.42 -11.85
N LYS A 40 1.73 -40.16 -10.55
CA LYS A 40 0.45 -40.02 -9.82
C LYS A 40 -0.32 -38.76 -10.23
N LEU A 41 0.39 -37.67 -10.60
CA LEU A 41 -0.23 -36.47 -11.17
C LEU A 41 -0.90 -36.74 -12.52
N LEU A 42 -0.28 -37.55 -13.40
CA LEU A 42 -0.88 -37.97 -14.66
C LEU A 42 -2.12 -38.84 -14.43
N MET A 43 -2.06 -39.77 -13.48
CA MET A 43 -3.23 -40.59 -13.10
C MET A 43 -4.36 -39.73 -12.54
N LEU A 44 -4.07 -38.78 -11.67
CA LEU A 44 -5.04 -37.82 -11.11
C LEU A 44 -5.68 -36.96 -12.20
N SER A 45 -4.89 -36.49 -13.17
CA SER A 45 -5.36 -35.77 -14.33
C SER A 45 -6.43 -36.57 -15.11
N ASN A 46 -6.15 -37.85 -15.37
CA ASN A 46 -7.07 -38.74 -16.06
C ASN A 46 -8.33 -39.05 -15.24
N ILE A 47 -8.17 -39.34 -13.92
CA ILE A 47 -9.30 -39.67 -13.04
C ILE A 47 -10.27 -38.47 -12.93
N PHE A 48 -9.74 -37.26 -12.79
CA PHE A 48 -10.56 -36.08 -12.61
C PHE A 48 -10.95 -35.38 -13.91
N GLY A 49 -10.33 -35.73 -15.03
CA GLY A 49 -10.59 -35.09 -16.33
C GLY A 49 -10.09 -33.63 -16.39
N VAL A 50 -9.01 -33.32 -15.66
CA VAL A 50 -8.40 -32.00 -15.59
C VAL A 50 -6.96 -32.07 -16.07
N SER A 51 -6.39 -30.97 -16.58
CA SER A 51 -4.97 -30.98 -16.98
C SER A 51 -4.03 -31.09 -15.77
N VAL A 52 -2.84 -31.70 -15.96
CA VAL A 52 -1.80 -31.72 -14.91
C VAL A 52 -1.41 -30.30 -14.50
N ASP A 53 -1.39 -29.37 -15.44
CA ASP A 53 -1.14 -27.96 -15.20
C ASP A 53 -2.21 -27.34 -14.26
N SER A 54 -3.48 -27.76 -14.42
CA SER A 54 -4.56 -27.37 -13.51
C SER A 54 -4.38 -27.93 -12.09
N LEU A 55 -3.92 -29.18 -11.97
CA LEU A 55 -3.64 -29.82 -10.69
C LEU A 55 -2.45 -29.17 -9.96
N LEU A 56 -1.45 -28.71 -10.71
CA LEU A 56 -0.28 -28.02 -10.17
C LEU A 56 -0.55 -26.55 -9.84
N LYS A 57 -1.40 -25.88 -10.63
CA LYS A 57 -1.80 -24.50 -10.41
C LYS A 57 -2.88 -24.33 -9.32
N GLU A 58 -3.52 -25.42 -8.89
CA GLU A 58 -4.57 -25.38 -7.86
C GLU A 58 -4.07 -24.89 -6.48
N ASN A 59 -2.77 -24.78 -6.28
CA ASN A 59 -2.19 -24.09 -5.11
C ASN A 59 -2.08 -22.56 -5.29
N THR A 60 -2.45 -22.02 -6.47
CA THR A 60 -2.49 -20.59 -6.73
C THR A 60 -3.89 -20.07 -7.10
N GLU A 61 -4.87 -20.99 -7.34
CA GLU A 61 -6.23 -20.61 -7.74
C GLU A 61 -7.30 -21.36 -6.93
N HIS A 62 -7.32 -21.23 -5.60
CA HIS A 62 -8.50 -21.52 -4.82
C HIS A 62 -9.26 -20.24 -4.54
N THR A 63 -10.05 -19.86 -5.52
CA THR A 63 -11.42 -19.36 -5.29
C THR A 63 -12.19 -19.42 -6.61
N THR A 64 -12.82 -20.56 -6.89
CA THR A 64 -13.95 -20.61 -7.82
C THR A 64 -15.20 -20.18 -7.06
N SER A 65 -15.46 -18.92 -7.07
CA SER A 65 -16.79 -18.32 -7.14
C SER A 65 -16.62 -16.81 -7.25
N THR A 66 -16.83 -16.24 -8.44
CA THR A 66 -17.15 -14.83 -8.71
C THR A 66 -16.25 -13.71 -8.16
N ASP A 67 -15.24 -13.99 -7.38
CA ASP A 67 -14.34 -12.96 -6.85
C ASP A 67 -13.05 -12.85 -7.69
N LYS A 68 -13.15 -12.09 -8.79
CA LYS A 68 -11.98 -11.65 -9.55
C LYS A 68 -11.14 -10.72 -8.67
N GLY A 69 -10.12 -11.25 -7.96
CA GLY A 69 -9.21 -10.47 -7.13
C GLY A 69 -7.76 -10.96 -7.23
N TYR A 70 -6.82 -10.09 -6.92
CA TYR A 70 -5.38 -10.38 -6.86
C TYR A 70 -5.01 -10.88 -5.46
N TYR A 71 -4.53 -12.12 -5.35
CA TYR A 71 -4.07 -12.66 -4.07
C TYR A 71 -2.74 -12.01 -3.66
N VAL A 72 -2.70 -11.50 -2.44
CA VAL A 72 -1.55 -10.80 -1.87
C VAL A 72 -0.98 -11.62 -0.71
N SER A 73 0.24 -12.13 -0.89
CA SER A 73 0.95 -12.79 0.20
C SER A 73 1.38 -11.78 1.28
N ARG A 74 1.63 -12.26 2.49
CA ARG A 74 2.14 -11.46 3.61
C ARG A 74 3.40 -10.67 3.22
N GLU A 75 4.35 -11.34 2.59
CA GLU A 75 5.62 -10.75 2.15
C GLU A 75 5.41 -9.61 1.13
N CYS A 76 4.45 -9.79 0.20
CA CYS A 76 4.11 -8.78 -0.79
C CYS A 76 3.48 -7.55 -0.12
N ALA A 77 2.57 -7.73 0.84
CA ALA A 77 1.94 -6.64 1.59
C ALA A 77 2.95 -5.88 2.47
N GLU A 78 3.81 -6.58 3.19
CA GLU A 78 4.87 -5.97 4.00
C GLU A 78 5.90 -5.24 3.12
N GLY A 79 6.25 -5.83 1.97
CA GLY A 79 7.10 -5.19 0.95
C GLY A 79 6.48 -3.89 0.43
N PHE A 80 5.18 -3.91 0.13
CA PHE A 80 4.43 -2.71 -0.26
C PHE A 80 4.48 -1.62 0.81
N LEU A 81 4.18 -1.94 2.07
CA LEU A 81 4.19 -0.98 3.16
C LEU A 81 5.59 -0.39 3.39
N SER A 82 6.64 -1.22 3.37
CA SER A 82 8.02 -0.78 3.55
C SER A 82 8.50 0.11 2.40
N PHE A 83 8.19 -0.26 1.15
CA PHE A 83 8.51 0.53 -0.03
C PHE A 83 7.82 1.90 0.02
N HIS A 84 6.51 1.93 0.29
CA HIS A 84 5.76 3.17 0.34
C HIS A 84 6.15 4.05 1.54
N LYS A 85 6.50 3.47 2.68
CA LYS A 85 7.05 4.22 3.81
C LYS A 85 8.33 4.97 3.43
N LYS A 86 9.27 4.30 2.75
CA LYS A 86 10.50 4.94 2.26
C LYS A 86 10.21 6.01 1.20
N THR A 87 9.27 5.73 0.32
CA THR A 87 8.83 6.67 -0.72
C THR A 87 8.21 7.92 -0.09
N LEU A 88 7.35 7.76 0.92
CA LEU A 88 6.75 8.89 1.65
C LEU A 88 7.79 9.76 2.37
N GLN A 89 8.78 9.16 3.03
CA GLN A 89 9.87 9.92 3.62
C GLN A 89 10.62 10.74 2.56
N ARG A 90 10.89 10.14 1.40
CA ARG A 90 11.57 10.82 0.29
C ARG A 90 10.71 11.92 -0.34
N THR A 91 9.37 11.80 -0.36
CA THR A 91 8.47 12.84 -0.91
C THR A 91 8.21 13.96 0.09
N ALA A 92 8.02 13.64 1.36
CA ALA A 92 7.74 14.63 2.39
C ALA A 92 8.95 15.56 2.65
N THR A 93 10.17 15.03 2.55
CA THR A 93 11.40 15.80 2.76
C THR A 93 11.55 17.00 1.80
N PRO A 94 11.46 16.84 0.46
CA PRO A 94 11.59 17.99 -0.43
C PRO A 94 10.46 19.01 -0.28
N ILE A 95 9.25 18.56 0.07
CA ILE A 95 8.14 19.47 0.35
C ILE A 95 8.45 20.35 1.58
N ALA A 96 9.02 19.74 2.63
CA ALA A 96 9.48 20.49 3.80
C ALA A 96 10.63 21.45 3.47
N ILE A 97 11.58 21.03 2.63
CA ILE A 97 12.68 21.90 2.16
C ILE A 97 12.13 23.12 1.43
N ILE A 98 11.14 22.95 0.56
CA ILE A 98 10.46 24.06 -0.11
C ILE A 98 9.79 25.00 0.91
N GLY A 99 9.19 24.45 1.97
CA GLY A 99 8.64 25.25 3.07
C GLY A 99 9.67 26.11 3.81
N LEU A 100 10.94 25.69 3.81
CA LEU A 100 12.04 26.45 4.40
C LEU A 100 12.57 27.58 3.51
N ALA A 101 12.09 27.72 2.27
CA ALA A 101 12.56 28.76 1.34
C ALA A 101 12.28 30.20 1.84
N GLY A 102 11.37 30.37 2.80
CA GLY A 102 11.12 31.64 3.46
C GLY A 102 12.20 32.05 4.46
N VAL A 103 12.98 31.10 5.03
CA VAL A 103 13.99 31.40 6.05
C VAL A 103 15.08 32.35 5.55
N PRO A 104 15.69 32.17 4.36
CA PRO A 104 16.69 33.09 3.85
C PRO A 104 16.17 34.53 3.69
N TYR A 105 14.88 34.71 3.45
CA TYR A 105 14.28 36.04 3.32
C TYR A 105 14.41 36.83 4.63
N PHE A 106 14.23 36.20 5.75
CA PHE A 106 14.36 36.83 7.07
C PHE A 106 15.81 36.94 7.54
N LEU A 107 16.65 35.93 7.25
CA LEU A 107 18.06 35.92 7.65
C LEU A 107 18.90 37.01 6.95
N PHE A 108 18.57 37.34 5.70
CA PHE A 108 19.32 38.32 4.89
C PHE A 108 18.52 39.59 4.60
N GLU A 109 17.76 40.09 5.59
CA GLU A 109 16.89 41.24 5.47
C GLU A 109 17.64 42.48 4.97
N SER A 110 18.91 42.65 5.35
CA SER A 110 19.77 43.78 4.93
C SER A 110 20.25 43.67 3.47
N ASN A 111 20.21 42.47 2.85
CA ASN A 111 20.66 42.28 1.46
C ASN A 111 19.62 41.47 0.67
N GLN A 112 18.67 42.15 0.07
CA GLN A 112 17.57 41.58 -0.66
C GLN A 112 17.98 40.67 -1.84
N ILE A 113 19.07 40.97 -2.51
CA ILE A 113 19.58 40.16 -3.63
C ILE A 113 20.07 38.80 -3.09
N LEU A 114 20.82 38.80 -2.00
CA LEU A 114 21.35 37.59 -1.37
C LEU A 114 20.21 36.71 -0.86
N SER A 115 19.24 37.32 -0.22
CA SER A 115 18.04 36.63 0.32
C SER A 115 17.25 35.91 -0.80
N ILE A 116 16.96 36.60 -1.93
CA ILE A 116 16.25 36.01 -3.04
C ILE A 116 17.04 34.88 -3.69
N THR A 117 18.36 35.06 -3.86
CA THR A 117 19.22 34.03 -4.47
C THR A 117 19.24 32.76 -3.67
N PHE A 118 19.34 32.82 -2.33
CA PHE A 118 19.29 31.65 -1.44
C PHE A 118 17.88 31.02 -1.42
N ALA A 119 16.81 31.80 -1.39
CA ALA A 119 15.44 31.29 -1.48
C ALA A 119 15.20 30.52 -2.79
N CYS A 120 15.63 31.10 -3.92
CA CYS A 120 15.54 30.41 -5.21
C CYS A 120 16.37 29.11 -5.24
N MET A 121 17.57 29.09 -4.64
CA MET A 121 18.39 27.89 -4.56
C MET A 121 17.68 26.78 -3.78
N VAL A 122 17.06 27.07 -2.64
CA VAL A 122 16.29 26.12 -1.84
C VAL A 122 15.10 25.57 -2.64
N LEU A 123 14.37 26.42 -3.34
CA LEU A 123 13.26 26.02 -4.21
C LEU A 123 13.71 25.09 -5.33
N VAL A 124 14.80 25.40 -6.01
CA VAL A 124 15.36 24.57 -7.09
C VAL A 124 15.77 23.20 -6.56
N ILE A 125 16.45 23.15 -5.40
CA ILE A 125 16.84 21.88 -4.77
C ILE A 125 15.59 21.05 -4.47
N GLY A 126 14.55 21.62 -3.85
CA GLY A 126 13.30 20.92 -3.56
C GLY A 126 12.63 20.40 -4.83
N LEU A 127 12.58 21.19 -5.90
CA LEU A 127 12.00 20.81 -7.18
C LEU A 127 12.75 19.66 -7.84
N VAL A 128 14.08 19.69 -7.86
CA VAL A 128 14.92 18.61 -8.41
C VAL A 128 14.66 17.29 -7.67
N PHE A 129 14.52 17.33 -6.34
CA PHE A 129 14.17 16.15 -5.56
C PHE A 129 12.79 15.61 -5.94
N ILE A 130 11.76 16.45 -6.09
CA ILE A 130 10.42 16.02 -6.52
C ILE A 130 10.46 15.38 -7.91
N LEU A 131 11.15 16.00 -8.86
CA LEU A 131 11.29 15.47 -10.23
C LEU A 131 12.02 14.12 -10.25
N SER A 132 13.09 13.97 -9.46
CA SER A 132 13.81 12.69 -9.35
C SER A 132 12.92 11.56 -8.87
N MET A 133 11.95 11.86 -8.00
CA MET A 133 11.00 10.87 -7.50
C MET A 133 9.94 10.47 -8.52
N ALA A 134 9.49 11.42 -9.36
CA ALA A 134 8.52 11.13 -10.42
C ALA A 134 9.06 10.10 -11.44
N MET A 135 10.38 9.99 -11.57
CA MET A 135 11.06 9.01 -12.43
C MET A 135 11.18 7.61 -11.80
N MET A 136 10.90 7.44 -10.51
CA MET A 136 10.98 6.15 -9.84
C MET A 136 9.76 5.30 -10.18
N GLY A 137 9.99 4.13 -10.77
CA GLY A 137 8.94 3.15 -11.05
C GLY A 137 8.31 2.60 -9.75
N ASN A 138 7.02 2.33 -9.79
CA ASN A 138 6.31 1.69 -8.69
C ASN A 138 6.08 0.21 -9.00
N PRO A 139 6.83 -0.73 -8.36
CA PRO A 139 6.69 -2.17 -8.59
C PRO A 139 5.34 -2.72 -8.12
N TYR A 140 4.67 -2.01 -7.20
CA TYR A 140 3.40 -2.41 -6.59
C TYR A 140 2.18 -1.76 -7.25
N ARG A 141 2.27 -1.33 -8.51
CA ARG A 141 1.17 -0.66 -9.22
C ARG A 141 -0.10 -1.52 -9.28
N LYS A 142 0.05 -2.84 -9.40
CA LYS A 142 -1.08 -3.79 -9.47
C LYS A 142 -1.92 -3.78 -8.19
N LEU A 143 -1.32 -3.64 -7.01
CA LEU A 143 -2.05 -3.60 -5.74
C LEU A 143 -2.99 -2.39 -5.63
N LYS A 144 -2.73 -1.33 -6.40
CA LYS A 144 -3.59 -0.13 -6.43
C LYS A 144 -4.74 -0.24 -7.42
N SER A 145 -4.65 -1.14 -8.40
CA SER A 145 -5.62 -1.23 -9.52
C SER A 145 -6.56 -2.43 -9.45
N GLU A 146 -6.31 -3.39 -8.56
CA GLU A 146 -7.07 -4.63 -8.48
C GLU A 146 -7.70 -4.80 -7.08
N ARG A 147 -8.77 -5.60 -7.00
CA ARG A 147 -9.34 -6.07 -5.73
C ARG A 147 -8.34 -7.03 -5.11
N LEU A 148 -8.02 -6.84 -3.82
CA LEU A 148 -7.01 -7.63 -3.14
C LEU A 148 -7.67 -8.71 -2.30
N LEU A 149 -7.12 -9.92 -2.38
CA LEU A 149 -7.51 -11.07 -1.58
C LEU A 149 -6.36 -11.44 -0.64
N PHE A 150 -6.70 -11.64 0.63
CA PHE A 150 -5.74 -11.98 1.69
C PHE A 150 -6.16 -13.25 2.39
N ASP A 151 -5.20 -13.90 3.06
CA ASP A 151 -5.51 -14.92 4.05
C ASP A 151 -6.33 -14.29 5.20
N PRO A 152 -7.44 -14.91 5.67
CA PRO A 152 -8.30 -14.37 6.72
C PRO A 152 -7.56 -14.01 8.02
N THR A 153 -6.58 -14.81 8.40
CA THR A 153 -5.75 -14.56 9.59
C THR A 153 -4.90 -13.31 9.44
N TYR A 154 -4.23 -13.18 8.30
CA TYR A 154 -3.41 -12.01 8.00
C TYR A 154 -4.25 -10.74 7.78
N TYR A 155 -5.44 -10.87 7.17
CA TYR A 155 -6.35 -9.74 7.00
C TYR A 155 -6.78 -9.15 8.35
N SER A 156 -7.08 -9.99 9.34
CA SER A 156 -7.44 -9.52 10.69
C SER A 156 -6.28 -8.79 11.38
N GLU A 157 -5.05 -9.29 11.22
CA GLU A 157 -3.83 -8.64 11.70
C GLU A 157 -3.62 -7.27 11.02
N LEU A 158 -3.76 -7.22 9.70
CA LEU A 158 -3.60 -6.00 8.90
C LEU A 158 -4.66 -4.95 9.24
N SER A 159 -5.91 -5.36 9.46
CA SER A 159 -7.00 -4.46 9.85
C SER A 159 -6.79 -3.86 11.23
N SER A 160 -6.31 -4.65 12.19
CA SER A 160 -5.96 -4.16 13.53
C SER A 160 -4.78 -3.19 13.50
N ALA A 161 -3.75 -3.49 12.69
CA ALA A 161 -2.61 -2.60 12.47
C ALA A 161 -3.05 -1.27 11.83
N ARG A 162 -3.99 -1.31 10.86
CA ARG A 162 -4.60 -0.11 10.26
C ARG A 162 -5.30 0.76 11.30
N GLU A 163 -6.11 0.18 12.19
CA GLU A 163 -6.79 0.95 13.22
C GLU A 163 -5.83 1.58 14.23
N ALA A 164 -4.81 0.82 14.64
CA ALA A 164 -3.75 1.35 15.50
C ALA A 164 -3.00 2.50 14.81
N GLN A 165 -2.73 2.37 13.50
CA GLN A 165 -2.09 3.42 12.71
C GLN A 165 -2.99 4.66 12.57
N LYS A 166 -4.30 4.50 12.35
CA LYS A 166 -5.25 5.62 12.29
C LYS A 166 -5.26 6.44 13.58
N LYS A 167 -5.27 5.77 14.75
CA LYS A 167 -5.20 6.46 16.05
C LYS A 167 -3.91 7.26 16.19
N LYS A 168 -2.76 6.68 15.83
CA LYS A 168 -1.46 7.38 15.83
C LYS A 168 -1.46 8.56 14.87
N SER A 169 -1.98 8.35 13.65
CA SER A 169 -2.07 9.39 12.62
C SER A 169 -2.90 10.58 13.08
N LEU A 170 -4.02 10.34 13.75
CA LEU A 170 -4.87 11.41 14.28
C LEU A 170 -4.12 12.28 15.30
N VAL A 171 -3.34 11.68 16.20
CA VAL A 171 -2.51 12.43 17.16
C VAL A 171 -1.48 13.30 16.43
N PHE A 172 -0.77 12.75 15.45
CA PHE A 172 0.21 13.53 14.68
C PHE A 172 -0.41 14.63 13.83
N ILE A 173 -1.60 14.42 13.28
CA ILE A 173 -2.37 15.47 12.57
C ILE A 173 -2.73 16.59 13.52
N ILE A 174 -3.19 16.29 14.72
CA ILE A 174 -3.51 17.32 15.75
C ILE A 174 -2.24 18.11 16.09
N ILE A 175 -1.10 17.43 16.29
CA ILE A 175 0.19 18.10 16.55
C ILE A 175 0.56 19.02 15.38
N ALA A 176 0.43 18.57 14.12
CA ALA A 176 0.73 19.38 12.95
C ALA A 176 -0.18 20.63 12.87
N ILE A 177 -1.47 20.48 13.16
CA ILE A 177 -2.41 21.62 13.21
C ILE A 177 -2.03 22.59 14.34
N CYS A 178 -1.69 22.10 15.54
CA CYS A 178 -1.25 22.94 16.64
C CYS A 178 0.02 23.73 16.29
N MET A 179 0.99 23.10 15.59
CA MET A 179 2.20 23.78 15.11
C MET A 179 1.89 24.92 14.14
N ILE A 180 0.94 24.73 13.22
CA ILE A 180 0.49 25.80 12.30
C ILE A 180 -0.18 26.94 13.07
N LEU A 181 -1.05 26.62 14.03
CA LEU A 181 -1.71 27.63 14.85
C LEU A 181 -0.72 28.43 15.69
N VAL A 182 0.25 27.76 16.32
CA VAL A 182 1.34 28.42 17.08
C VAL A 182 2.16 29.32 16.16
N ALA A 183 2.51 28.85 14.95
CA ALA A 183 3.21 29.67 13.97
C ALA A 183 2.39 30.91 13.57
N GLY A 184 1.08 30.77 13.34
CA GLY A 184 0.20 31.90 13.01
C GLY A 184 0.08 32.92 14.14
N ILE A 185 -0.13 32.45 15.38
CA ILE A 185 -0.27 33.32 16.55
C ILE A 185 1.03 34.04 16.87
N SER A 186 2.18 33.34 16.80
CA SER A 186 3.49 33.96 17.09
C SER A 186 3.82 35.12 16.15
N GLY A 187 3.29 35.11 14.91
CA GLY A 187 3.45 36.24 13.97
C GLY A 187 2.76 37.52 14.41
N MET A 188 1.73 37.42 15.26
CA MET A 188 1.04 38.58 15.80
C MET A 188 1.86 39.29 16.90
N PHE A 189 2.81 38.58 17.49
CA PHE A 189 3.69 39.06 18.57
C PHE A 189 5.15 39.26 18.13
N ALA A 190 5.38 39.46 16.82
CA ALA A 190 6.72 39.63 16.28
C ALA A 190 7.42 40.84 16.90
N MET A 191 8.47 40.57 17.70
CA MET A 191 9.35 41.61 18.24
C MET A 191 10.65 41.61 17.45
N PRO A 192 11.25 42.79 17.16
CA PRO A 192 12.47 42.90 16.34
C PRO A 192 13.70 42.20 16.93
N THR A 193 13.65 41.84 18.22
CA THR A 193 14.76 41.25 18.95
C THR A 193 14.83 39.73 18.93
N PHE A 194 13.74 39.04 18.45
CA PHE A 194 13.68 37.58 18.39
C PHE A 194 13.47 37.08 16.96
N PRO A 195 14.14 35.98 16.53
CA PRO A 195 13.99 35.39 15.20
C PRO A 195 12.66 34.62 15.07
N ILE A 196 11.53 35.29 15.36
CA ILE A 196 10.20 34.67 15.36
C ILE A 196 9.79 34.22 13.95
N SER A 197 10.14 34.99 12.95
CA SER A 197 9.81 34.71 11.54
C SER A 197 10.51 33.46 11.00
N GLU A 198 11.76 33.24 11.38
CA GLU A 198 12.53 32.03 11.01
C GLU A 198 11.95 30.81 11.70
N ILE A 199 11.62 30.93 13.00
CA ILE A 199 10.98 29.85 13.77
C ILE A 199 9.63 29.48 13.17
N GLN A 200 8.85 30.46 12.73
CA GLN A 200 7.55 30.22 12.04
C GLN A 200 7.75 29.39 10.76
N CYS A 201 8.68 29.77 9.91
CA CYS A 201 8.98 29.00 8.68
C CYS A 201 9.34 27.55 9.02
N ILE A 202 10.15 27.32 10.04
CA ILE A 202 10.53 25.96 10.48
C ILE A 202 9.31 25.20 11.00
N LEU A 203 8.47 25.81 11.84
CA LEU A 203 7.25 25.19 12.37
C LEU A 203 6.30 24.79 11.23
N VAL A 204 6.09 25.66 10.26
CA VAL A 204 5.25 25.39 9.09
C VAL A 204 5.83 24.25 8.26
N ALA A 205 7.13 24.27 7.97
CA ALA A 205 7.80 23.21 7.21
C ALA A 205 7.70 21.86 7.91
N CYS A 206 7.92 21.82 9.24
CA CYS A 206 7.77 20.60 10.04
C CYS A 206 6.31 20.09 10.06
N SER A 207 5.32 20.99 10.17
CA SER A 207 3.92 20.61 10.17
C SER A 207 3.49 20.02 8.81
N VAL A 208 3.91 20.63 7.72
CA VAL A 208 3.65 20.13 6.36
C VAL A 208 4.31 18.76 6.15
N TYR A 209 5.55 18.57 6.61
CA TYR A 209 6.21 17.27 6.58
C TYR A 209 5.39 16.21 7.31
N LEU A 210 5.00 16.48 8.56
CA LEU A 210 4.21 15.55 9.37
C LEU A 210 2.87 15.23 8.69
N PHE A 211 2.19 16.22 8.18
CA PHE A 211 0.89 16.08 7.54
C PHE A 211 0.97 15.18 6.30
N VAL A 212 1.90 15.46 5.37
CA VAL A 212 2.09 14.65 4.16
C VAL A 212 2.50 13.21 4.50
N TYR A 213 3.44 13.06 5.44
CA TYR A 213 3.94 11.74 5.83
C TYR A 213 2.87 10.88 6.51
N VAL A 214 2.10 11.46 7.43
CA VAL A 214 1.11 10.73 8.22
C VAL A 214 -0.12 10.36 7.38
N ILE A 215 -0.60 11.25 6.53
CA ILE A 215 -1.70 10.94 5.60
C ILE A 215 -1.27 9.83 4.64
N GLY A 216 -0.08 9.94 4.07
CA GLY A 216 0.42 8.94 3.13
C GLY A 216 0.58 7.55 3.75
N ILE A 217 1.01 7.44 5.01
CA ILE A 217 1.06 6.13 5.69
C ILE A 217 -0.35 5.57 5.88
N SER A 218 -1.32 6.38 6.34
CA SER A 218 -2.70 5.94 6.52
C SER A 218 -3.33 5.48 5.22
N ASP A 219 -3.11 6.21 4.13
CA ASP A 219 -3.59 5.86 2.78
C ASP A 219 -3.03 4.50 2.31
N ASN A 220 -1.76 4.18 2.61
CA ASN A 220 -1.17 2.89 2.25
C ASN A 220 -1.85 1.70 2.95
N TYR A 221 -2.22 1.83 4.22
CA TYR A 221 -3.01 0.82 4.92
C TYR A 221 -4.44 0.74 4.35
N ASP A 222 -5.05 1.87 4.02
CA ASP A 222 -6.38 1.92 3.41
C ASP A 222 -6.39 1.28 2.00
N ILE A 223 -5.31 1.39 1.23
CA ILE A 223 -5.15 0.73 -0.06
C ILE A 223 -5.22 -0.80 0.09
N LEU A 224 -4.59 -1.36 1.12
CA LEU A 224 -4.58 -2.81 1.33
C LEU A 224 -5.91 -3.32 1.90
N VAL A 225 -6.45 -2.66 2.92
CA VAL A 225 -7.63 -3.16 3.65
C VAL A 225 -8.94 -2.85 2.94
N ASN A 226 -9.09 -1.65 2.36
CA ASN A 226 -10.33 -1.20 1.72
C ASN A 226 -10.28 -1.32 0.18
N SER A 227 -9.59 -2.34 -0.33
CA SER A 227 -9.48 -2.54 -1.78
C SER A 227 -10.83 -2.74 -2.46
N GLU A 228 -11.79 -3.42 -1.82
CA GLU A 228 -13.14 -3.66 -2.31
C GLU A 228 -13.92 -2.37 -2.48
N GLU A 229 -14.09 -1.62 -1.40
CA GLU A 229 -14.83 -0.36 -1.37
C GLU A 229 -14.25 0.65 -2.38
N ARG A 230 -12.92 0.69 -2.49
CA ARG A 230 -12.23 1.53 -3.47
C ARG A 230 -12.51 1.12 -4.90
N MET A 231 -12.54 -0.18 -5.20
CA MET A 231 -12.83 -0.69 -6.55
C MET A 231 -14.27 -0.43 -6.94
N GLU A 232 -15.23 -0.59 -6.02
CA GLU A 232 -16.62 -0.21 -6.25
C GLU A 232 -16.75 1.28 -6.59
N THR A 233 -16.08 2.14 -5.84
CA THR A 233 -16.07 3.58 -6.11
C THR A 233 -15.48 3.93 -7.47
N ILE A 234 -14.40 3.26 -7.88
CA ILE A 234 -13.78 3.43 -9.21
C ILE A 234 -14.70 2.90 -10.30
N TYR A 235 -15.28 1.70 -10.11
CA TYR A 235 -16.22 1.10 -11.04
C TYR A 235 -17.41 2.02 -11.31
N TRP A 236 -18.05 2.54 -10.26
CA TRP A 236 -19.18 3.47 -10.39
C TRP A 236 -18.78 4.78 -11.09
N ARG A 237 -17.59 5.32 -10.86
CA ARG A 237 -17.09 6.50 -11.59
C ARG A 237 -16.91 6.21 -13.07
N ILE A 238 -16.37 5.04 -13.43
CA ILE A 238 -16.17 4.63 -14.82
C ILE A 238 -17.51 4.42 -15.51
N VAL A 239 -18.44 3.69 -14.87
CA VAL A 239 -19.78 3.43 -15.40
C VAL A 239 -20.53 4.73 -15.63
N LYS A 240 -20.49 5.67 -14.67
CA LYS A 240 -21.12 7.00 -14.82
C LYS A 240 -20.50 7.80 -15.96
N LYS A 241 -19.17 7.71 -16.15
CA LYS A 241 -18.46 8.40 -17.24
C LYS A 241 -18.78 7.82 -18.62
N ILE A 242 -18.99 6.51 -18.69
CA ILE A 242 -19.40 5.82 -19.94
C ILE A 242 -20.86 6.19 -20.26
N LYS A 243 -21.76 6.14 -19.27
CA LYS A 243 -23.16 6.49 -19.44
C LYS A 243 -23.34 7.93 -19.95
N ASN A 244 -22.65 8.89 -19.37
CA ASN A 244 -22.67 10.29 -19.82
C ASN A 244 -22.03 10.54 -21.20
N LYS A 245 -21.37 9.56 -21.79
CA LYS A 245 -20.84 9.63 -23.17
C LYS A 245 -21.77 8.97 -24.19
N MET A 246 -22.76 8.21 -23.72
CA MET A 246 -23.74 7.50 -24.57
C MET A 246 -25.07 8.27 -24.67
N ASP A 247 -25.31 9.19 -23.74
CA ASP A 247 -26.37 10.21 -23.78
C ASP A 247 -25.86 11.49 -24.50
#